data_f1d9612c243b639499a308031bee2c3b
#
_entry.id   f1d9612c243b639499a308031bee2c3b
#
_cell.length_a   1.000
_cell.length_b   1.000
_cell.length_c   1.000
_cell.angle_alpha   90.00
_cell.angle_beta   90.00
_cell.angle_gamma   90.00
#
_symmetry.space_group_name_H-M   'P 1'
#
loop_
_entity.id
_entity.type
_entity.pdbx_description
1 polymer ?
#
loop_
_entity_poly.entity_id
_entity_poly.type
_entity_poly.pdbx_seq_one_letter_code
_entity_poly.pdbx_strand_id
1 'polypeptide(L)'
;MDLSYNVMRFGPKKRKIKIIHLKKPVTKGLAGLIESSLFPQRIAMVVDARPPEDLNYNYMCLNHIGGRERVEIWMEPEVFYGIKRGDPLARTSLFHELGHHCLGHLKDSTEEMEEYDEARVQAVVNGQVIQAELDADQFAADYLGRDYVIRGLADIRASLAKENACDEEQQAIALKEMDLRIEKLQHISGL
;
A
#
# COMPACT_ATOMS: atom_id res chain seq x y z
N MET A 1 11.45 -7.29 -28.65
CA MET A 1 10.24 -7.62 -27.88
C MET A 1 9.37 -6.36 -27.84
N ASP A 2 8.22 -6.40 -28.46
CA ASP A 2 7.30 -5.25 -28.46
C ASP A 2 6.55 -5.23 -27.14
N LEU A 3 7.12 -4.52 -26.14
CA LEU A 3 6.53 -4.38 -24.80
C LEU A 3 5.43 -3.31 -24.92
N SER A 4 4.21 -3.75 -25.11
CA SER A 4 3.07 -2.84 -25.09
C SER A 4 2.59 -2.62 -23.66
N TYR A 5 2.48 -1.35 -23.25
CA TYR A 5 2.09 -0.94 -21.91
C TYR A 5 0.69 -0.33 -21.90
N ASN A 6 -0.03 -0.52 -20.81
CA ASN A 6 -1.17 0.31 -20.46
C ASN A 6 -0.70 1.41 -19.49
N VAL A 7 -1.32 2.57 -19.58
CA VAL A 7 -1.00 3.70 -18.71
C VAL A 7 -2.27 4.14 -17.99
N MET A 8 -2.23 4.11 -16.68
CA MET A 8 -3.23 4.73 -15.80
C MET A 8 -2.67 6.02 -15.22
N ARG A 9 -3.53 7.01 -15.00
CA ARG A 9 -3.15 8.29 -14.41
C ARG A 9 -4.13 8.65 -13.31
N PHE A 10 -3.60 9.05 -12.16
CA PHE A 10 -4.37 9.41 -10.98
C PHE A 10 -3.94 10.79 -10.46
N GLY A 11 -4.88 11.47 -9.80
CA GLY A 11 -4.65 12.73 -9.11
C GLY A 11 -4.73 14.00 -9.97
N PRO A 12 -4.58 15.16 -9.34
CA PRO A 12 -4.68 16.47 -9.98
C PRO A 12 -3.55 16.69 -11.00
N LYS A 13 -3.80 17.54 -12.00
CA LYS A 13 -2.89 17.76 -13.16
C LYS A 13 -1.42 18.00 -12.77
N LYS A 14 -1.15 18.69 -11.66
CA LYS A 14 0.21 19.06 -11.21
C LYS A 14 0.92 17.95 -10.40
N ARG A 15 0.20 16.95 -9.91
CA ARG A 15 0.72 15.89 -9.00
C ARG A 15 0.26 14.51 -9.44
N LYS A 16 0.28 14.25 -10.74
CA LYS A 16 -0.18 12.97 -11.27
C LYS A 16 0.79 11.85 -10.97
N ILE A 17 0.23 10.77 -10.46
CA ILE A 17 0.89 9.47 -10.45
C ILE A 17 0.51 8.74 -11.72
N LYS A 18 1.51 8.31 -12.46
CA LYS A 18 1.37 7.56 -13.70
C LYS A 18 1.81 6.12 -13.46
N ILE A 19 0.88 5.19 -13.61
CA ILE A 19 1.14 3.75 -13.53
C ILE A 19 1.24 3.20 -14.93
N ILE A 20 2.39 2.65 -15.26
CA ILE A 20 2.69 1.99 -16.53
C ILE A 20 2.81 0.50 -16.23
N HIS A 21 1.96 -0.33 -16.80
CA HIS A 21 1.99 -1.77 -16.57
C HIS A 21 1.92 -2.55 -17.87
N LEU A 22 2.45 -3.76 -17.85
CA LEU A 22 2.42 -4.67 -18.99
C LEU A 22 0.99 -5.04 -19.38
N LYS A 23 0.71 -5.09 -20.66
CA LYS A 23 -0.61 -5.55 -21.16
C LYS A 23 -0.83 -7.03 -20.94
N LYS A 24 0.23 -7.83 -21.08
CA LYS A 24 0.16 -9.28 -20.87
C LYS A 24 0.19 -9.63 -19.39
N PRO A 25 -0.44 -10.72 -18.98
CA PRO A 25 -0.32 -11.25 -17.63
C PRO A 25 1.15 -11.49 -17.25
N VAL A 26 1.48 -11.12 -16.02
CA VAL A 26 2.78 -11.36 -15.41
C VAL A 26 2.55 -12.23 -14.18
N THR A 27 3.27 -13.33 -14.10
CA THR A 27 3.20 -14.26 -12.96
C THR A 27 4.40 -14.10 -12.03
N LYS A 28 5.51 -13.58 -12.55
CA LYS A 28 6.74 -13.33 -11.80
C LYS A 28 7.59 -12.25 -12.48
N GLY A 29 8.20 -11.40 -11.66
CA GLY A 29 9.16 -10.38 -12.10
C GLY A 29 8.55 -9.02 -12.39
N LEU A 30 9.27 -8.18 -13.11
CA LEU A 30 8.86 -6.79 -13.39
C LEU A 30 7.52 -6.75 -14.14
N ALA A 31 6.55 -6.13 -13.51
CA ALA A 31 5.18 -5.99 -14.03
C ALA A 31 4.86 -4.58 -14.53
N GLY A 32 5.59 -3.58 -14.05
CA GLY A 32 5.35 -2.20 -14.44
C GLY A 32 6.26 -1.21 -13.75
N LEU A 33 5.96 0.07 -13.97
CA LEU A 33 6.68 1.20 -13.39
C LEU A 33 5.70 2.25 -12.91
N ILE A 34 6.04 2.94 -11.83
CA ILE A 34 5.30 4.09 -11.31
C ILE A 34 6.18 5.32 -11.46
N GLU A 35 5.63 6.36 -12.08
CA GLU A 35 6.29 7.64 -12.32
C GLU A 35 5.46 8.77 -11.70
N SER A 36 6.13 9.69 -11.02
CA SER A 36 5.52 10.94 -10.54
C SER A 36 6.59 12.02 -10.35
N SER A 37 6.16 13.28 -10.34
CA SER A 37 7.02 14.39 -9.89
C SER A 37 7.21 14.44 -8.37
N LEU A 38 6.52 13.59 -7.62
CA LEU A 38 6.61 13.53 -6.16
C LEU A 38 7.85 12.78 -5.66
N PHE A 39 8.47 11.97 -6.51
CA PHE A 39 9.64 11.19 -6.15
C PHE A 39 10.71 11.26 -7.25
N PRO A 40 12.00 11.24 -6.87
CA PRO A 40 13.10 11.50 -7.81
C PRO A 40 13.33 10.38 -8.81
N GLN A 41 12.85 9.17 -8.52
CA GLN A 41 13.08 7.98 -9.33
C GLN A 41 11.79 7.21 -9.61
N ARG A 42 11.83 6.38 -10.63
CA ARG A 42 10.73 5.44 -10.92
C ARG A 42 10.71 4.34 -9.91
N ILE A 43 9.50 3.96 -9.49
CA ILE A 43 9.28 2.81 -8.62
C ILE A 43 8.95 1.60 -9.50
N ALA A 44 9.66 0.50 -9.32
CA ALA A 44 9.38 -0.74 -10.02
C ALA A 44 8.23 -1.49 -9.33
N MET A 45 7.27 -1.96 -10.13
CA MET A 45 6.24 -2.91 -9.68
C MET A 45 6.71 -4.32 -9.97
N VAL A 46 6.89 -5.12 -8.94
CA VAL A 46 7.37 -6.51 -9.05
C VAL A 46 6.25 -7.44 -8.59
N VAL A 47 5.93 -8.42 -9.43
CA VAL A 47 4.96 -9.46 -9.09
C VAL A 47 5.73 -10.73 -8.71
N ASP A 48 5.47 -11.26 -7.55
CA ASP A 48 5.94 -12.56 -7.10
C ASP A 48 4.87 -13.24 -6.26
N ALA A 49 4.60 -14.50 -6.55
CA ALA A 49 3.69 -15.34 -5.78
C ALA A 49 4.33 -15.88 -4.47
N ARG A 50 5.63 -15.68 -4.32
CA ARG A 50 6.39 -16.08 -3.14
C ARG A 50 7.00 -14.82 -2.53
N PRO A 51 6.44 -14.31 -1.43
CA PRO A 51 7.05 -13.21 -0.72
C PRO A 51 8.46 -13.61 -0.26
N PRO A 52 9.41 -12.68 -0.19
CA PRO A 52 10.68 -12.93 0.50
C PRO A 52 10.41 -13.43 1.91
N GLU A 53 11.15 -14.45 2.35
CA GLU A 53 10.93 -15.12 3.65
C GLU A 53 11.03 -14.16 4.86
N ASP A 54 11.68 -13.01 4.67
CA ASP A 54 11.95 -12.01 5.70
C ASP A 54 10.91 -10.87 5.77
N LEU A 55 9.88 -10.88 4.93
CA LEU A 55 8.87 -9.82 4.90
C LEU A 55 7.53 -10.37 5.42
N ASN A 56 7.00 -9.77 6.47
CA ASN A 56 5.61 -9.94 6.92
C ASN A 56 4.66 -9.40 5.84
N TYR A 57 4.46 -10.21 4.81
CA TYR A 57 3.86 -9.82 3.56
C TYR A 57 2.41 -10.28 3.53
N ASN A 58 1.49 -9.35 3.69
CA ASN A 58 0.08 -9.72 3.60
C ASN A 58 -0.50 -9.49 2.19
N TYR A 59 -0.10 -8.46 1.43
CA TYR A 59 -0.61 -8.19 0.07
C TYR A 59 0.37 -7.39 -0.78
N MET A 60 1.04 -6.41 -0.20
CA MET A 60 1.93 -5.50 -0.88
C MET A 60 2.96 -4.96 0.11
N CYS A 61 4.21 -4.86 -0.32
CA CYS A 61 5.24 -4.20 0.46
C CYS A 61 6.10 -3.29 -0.42
N LEU A 62 6.61 -2.24 0.17
CA LEU A 62 7.55 -1.34 -0.45
C LEU A 62 8.96 -1.66 0.07
N ASN A 63 9.89 -1.91 -0.83
CA ASN A 63 11.24 -2.35 -0.50
C ASN A 63 12.29 -1.40 -1.08
N HIS A 64 13.29 -1.05 -0.27
CA HIS A 64 14.47 -0.30 -0.66
C HIS A 64 15.62 -1.26 -0.92
N ILE A 65 16.05 -1.39 -2.18
CA ILE A 65 17.17 -2.25 -2.57
C ILE A 65 18.41 -1.40 -2.79
N GLY A 66 19.52 -1.77 -2.14
CA GLY A 66 20.80 -1.08 -2.30
C GLY A 66 20.84 0.33 -1.73
N GLY A 67 20.22 0.53 -0.56
CA GLY A 67 20.00 1.84 0.01
C GLY A 67 18.90 2.59 -0.76
N ARG A 68 18.91 3.93 -0.75
CA ARG A 68 17.87 4.77 -1.39
C ARG A 68 17.90 4.78 -2.93
N GLU A 69 18.78 4.01 -3.56
CA GLU A 69 18.97 4.07 -5.01
C GLU A 69 17.87 3.39 -5.81
N ARG A 70 17.19 2.40 -5.24
CA ARG A 70 16.14 1.67 -5.94
C ARG A 70 14.98 1.35 -5.02
N VAL A 71 13.78 1.74 -5.43
CA VAL A 71 12.54 1.44 -4.73
C VAL A 71 11.70 0.48 -5.57
N GLU A 72 11.25 -0.60 -4.96
CA GLU A 72 10.38 -1.58 -5.58
C GLU A 72 9.12 -1.76 -4.74
N ILE A 73 7.98 -1.91 -5.41
CA ILE A 73 6.75 -2.40 -4.77
C ILE A 73 6.55 -3.83 -5.19
N TRP A 74 6.64 -4.73 -4.22
CA TRP A 74 6.38 -6.15 -4.39
C TRP A 74 4.92 -6.44 -4.10
N MET A 75 4.30 -7.28 -4.91
CA MET A 75 2.90 -7.63 -4.75
C MET A 75 2.58 -9.00 -5.32
N GLU A 76 1.53 -9.61 -4.79
CA GLU A 76 0.99 -10.83 -5.37
C GLU A 76 0.35 -10.59 -6.75
N PRO A 77 0.31 -11.64 -7.61
CA PRO A 77 -0.31 -11.54 -8.92
C PRO A 77 -1.75 -11.03 -8.88
N GLU A 78 -2.55 -11.50 -7.92
CA GLU A 78 -3.95 -11.10 -7.78
C GLU A 78 -4.11 -9.62 -7.43
N VAL A 79 -3.22 -9.09 -6.58
CA VAL A 79 -3.17 -7.64 -6.26
C VAL A 79 -2.84 -6.83 -7.50
N PHE A 80 -1.85 -7.24 -8.29
CA PHE A 80 -1.50 -6.58 -9.55
C PHE A 80 -2.68 -6.54 -10.53
N TYR A 81 -3.38 -7.66 -10.69
CA TYR A 81 -4.58 -7.70 -11.53
C TYR A 81 -5.72 -6.88 -10.96
N GLY A 82 -5.87 -6.84 -9.64
CA GLY A 82 -6.80 -5.97 -8.93
C GLY A 82 -6.57 -4.50 -9.28
N ILE A 83 -5.32 -4.03 -9.21
CA ILE A 83 -4.96 -2.66 -9.61
C ILE A 83 -5.43 -2.36 -11.04
N LYS A 84 -5.21 -3.28 -11.98
CA LYS A 84 -5.63 -3.11 -13.38
C LYS A 84 -7.14 -3.05 -13.55
N ARG A 85 -7.89 -3.88 -12.82
CA ARG A 85 -9.36 -3.94 -12.88
C ARG A 85 -10.04 -2.78 -12.15
N GLY A 86 -9.31 -2.06 -11.29
CA GLY A 86 -9.88 -1.00 -10.48
C GLY A 86 -10.45 -1.49 -9.15
N ASP A 87 -9.90 -2.55 -8.64
CA ASP A 87 -10.25 -3.12 -7.34
C ASP A 87 -9.93 -2.13 -6.21
N PRO A 88 -10.89 -1.80 -5.33
CA PRO A 88 -10.67 -0.83 -4.26
C PRO A 88 -9.57 -1.26 -3.27
N LEU A 89 -9.54 -2.54 -2.86
CA LEU A 89 -8.51 -3.07 -1.97
C LEU A 89 -7.12 -2.86 -2.60
N ALA A 90 -6.91 -3.39 -3.80
CA ALA A 90 -5.60 -3.39 -4.45
C ALA A 90 -5.07 -1.97 -4.72
N ARG A 91 -5.94 -1.05 -5.16
CA ARG A 91 -5.53 0.34 -5.40
C ARG A 91 -5.32 1.13 -4.12
N THR A 92 -6.15 0.92 -3.09
CA THR A 92 -5.97 1.54 -1.79
C THR A 92 -4.63 1.13 -1.20
N SER A 93 -4.30 -0.17 -1.18
CA SER A 93 -3.00 -0.65 -0.71
C SER A 93 -1.84 -0.02 -1.49
N LEU A 94 -1.92 0.02 -2.84
CA LEU A 94 -0.87 0.64 -3.65
C LEU A 94 -0.65 2.11 -3.30
N PHE A 95 -1.72 2.90 -3.18
CA PHE A 95 -1.58 4.32 -2.90
C PHE A 95 -1.22 4.62 -1.46
N HIS A 96 -1.56 3.75 -0.52
CA HIS A 96 -1.11 3.79 0.86
C HIS A 96 0.41 3.59 0.94
N GLU A 97 0.96 2.54 0.30
CA GLU A 97 2.42 2.31 0.24
C GLU A 97 3.17 3.47 -0.44
N LEU A 98 2.60 4.02 -1.51
CA LEU A 98 3.15 5.22 -2.14
C LEU A 98 3.11 6.43 -1.21
N GLY A 99 2.11 6.53 -0.34
CA GLY A 99 2.00 7.54 0.71
C GLY A 99 3.18 7.45 1.67
N HIS A 100 3.47 6.28 2.20
CA HIS A 100 4.64 6.07 3.07
C HIS A 100 5.94 6.50 2.39
N HIS A 101 6.13 6.12 1.12
CA HIS A 101 7.31 6.53 0.37
C HIS A 101 7.40 8.04 0.17
N CYS A 102 6.31 8.67 -0.29
CA CYS A 102 6.29 10.10 -0.59
C CYS A 102 6.45 11.00 0.65
N LEU A 103 5.98 10.53 1.80
CA LEU A 103 5.99 11.26 3.06
C LEU A 103 7.22 10.94 3.93
N GLY A 104 8.08 10.03 3.49
CA GLY A 104 9.31 9.69 4.19
C GLY A 104 9.11 8.85 5.45
N HIS A 105 8.05 8.05 5.50
CA HIS A 105 7.74 7.17 6.64
C HIS A 105 8.58 5.88 6.65
N LEU A 106 9.27 5.59 5.55
CA LEU A 106 10.08 4.38 5.43
C LEU A 106 11.29 4.43 6.35
N LYS A 107 11.54 3.33 7.01
CA LYS A 107 12.64 3.16 7.93
C LYS A 107 13.85 2.55 7.22
N ASP A 108 15.03 2.98 7.62
CA ASP A 108 16.29 2.57 6.98
C ASP A 108 16.94 1.37 7.67
N SER A 109 16.49 0.98 8.87
CA SER A 109 17.03 -0.13 9.65
C SER A 109 15.96 -1.07 10.18
N THR A 110 16.34 -2.31 10.47
CA THR A 110 15.45 -3.31 11.10
C THR A 110 14.99 -2.86 12.48
N GLU A 111 15.87 -2.25 13.27
CA GLU A 111 15.56 -1.73 14.62
C GLU A 111 14.48 -0.65 14.55
N GLU A 112 14.59 0.31 13.61
CA GLU A 112 13.57 1.35 13.44
C GLU A 112 12.24 0.78 12.94
N MET A 113 12.26 -0.33 12.19
CA MET A 113 11.02 -1.02 11.78
C MET A 113 10.35 -1.72 12.96
N GLU A 114 11.12 -2.39 13.81
CA GLU A 114 10.59 -3.04 15.02
C GLU A 114 9.98 -2.02 15.97
N GLU A 115 10.66 -0.90 16.23
CA GLU A 115 10.12 0.20 17.04
C GLU A 115 8.83 0.80 16.44
N TYR A 116 8.76 0.92 15.12
CA TYR A 116 7.57 1.38 14.42
C TYR A 116 6.40 0.42 14.59
N ASP A 117 6.64 -0.89 14.43
CA ASP A 117 5.61 -1.92 14.56
C ASP A 117 5.10 -2.02 16.01
N GLU A 118 5.99 -1.94 17.01
CA GLU A 118 5.61 -1.90 18.41
C GLU A 118 4.75 -0.67 18.74
N ALA A 119 5.15 0.51 18.25
CA ALA A 119 4.39 1.75 18.45
C ALA A 119 3.01 1.68 17.79
N ARG A 120 2.92 1.06 16.61
CA ARG A 120 1.65 0.84 15.88
C ARG A 120 0.71 -0.06 16.67
N VAL A 121 1.20 -1.21 17.12
CA VAL A 121 0.42 -2.16 17.96
C VAL A 121 -0.07 -1.48 19.23
N GLN A 122 0.81 -0.77 19.95
CA GLN A 122 0.45 -0.07 21.19
C GLN A 122 -0.59 1.03 20.96
N ALA A 123 -0.50 1.76 19.87
CA ALA A 123 -1.51 2.76 19.51
C ALA A 123 -2.88 2.11 19.31
N VAL A 124 -2.95 1.02 18.54
CA VAL A 124 -4.20 0.30 18.28
C VAL A 124 -4.80 -0.26 19.57
N VAL A 125 -3.99 -0.84 20.47
CA VAL A 125 -4.46 -1.29 21.80
C VAL A 125 -5.12 -0.16 22.57
N ASN A 126 -4.57 1.05 22.49
CA ASN A 126 -5.11 2.27 23.12
C ASN A 126 -6.26 2.93 22.34
N GLY A 127 -6.77 2.32 21.28
CA GLY A 127 -7.85 2.88 20.45
C GLY A 127 -7.41 4.04 19.56
N GLN A 128 -6.15 4.07 19.16
CA GLN A 128 -5.55 5.08 18.30
C GLN A 128 -4.93 4.45 17.05
N VAL A 129 -4.63 5.29 16.06
CA VAL A 129 -3.82 4.95 14.90
C VAL A 129 -2.63 5.90 14.88
N ILE A 130 -1.44 5.39 14.58
CA ILE A 130 -0.26 6.26 14.44
C ILE A 130 -0.41 7.19 13.26
N GLN A 131 0.18 8.39 13.37
CA GLN A 131 -0.01 9.46 12.38
C GLN A 131 0.47 9.06 10.99
N ALA A 132 1.54 8.28 10.88
CA ALA A 132 2.08 7.84 9.60
C ALA A 132 1.08 6.99 8.77
N GLU A 133 0.28 6.13 9.43
CA GLU A 133 -0.78 5.36 8.77
C GLU A 133 -1.92 6.27 8.29
N LEU A 134 -2.31 7.25 9.12
CA LEU A 134 -3.36 8.21 8.74
C LEU A 134 -2.93 9.10 7.59
N ASP A 135 -1.67 9.54 7.57
CA ASP A 135 -1.13 10.36 6.50
C ASP A 135 -1.04 9.57 5.19
N ALA A 136 -0.69 8.29 5.25
CA ALA A 136 -0.67 7.39 4.09
C ALA A 136 -2.10 7.15 3.54
N ASP A 137 -3.08 6.97 4.42
CA ASP A 137 -4.49 6.85 4.01
C ASP A 137 -5.02 8.16 3.42
N GLN A 138 -4.68 9.31 4.00
CA GLN A 138 -5.04 10.61 3.45
C GLN A 138 -4.41 10.83 2.07
N PHE A 139 -3.13 10.44 1.90
CA PHE A 139 -2.49 10.47 0.60
C PHE A 139 -3.26 9.61 -0.42
N ALA A 140 -3.63 8.39 -0.06
CA ALA A 140 -4.45 7.55 -0.94
C ALA A 140 -5.80 8.22 -1.28
N ALA A 141 -6.46 8.85 -0.30
CA ALA A 141 -7.73 9.53 -0.47
C ALA A 141 -7.63 10.74 -1.40
N ASP A 142 -6.53 11.49 -1.38
CA ASP A 142 -6.28 12.63 -2.25
C ASP A 142 -6.20 12.23 -3.74
N TYR A 143 -5.78 11.00 -4.03
CA TYR A 143 -5.63 10.48 -5.40
C TYR A 143 -6.80 9.65 -5.89
N LEU A 144 -7.43 8.87 -5.02
CA LEU A 144 -8.48 7.92 -5.36
C LEU A 144 -9.88 8.42 -4.99
N GLY A 145 -9.96 9.37 -4.06
CA GLY A 145 -11.19 9.79 -3.42
C GLY A 145 -11.46 9.03 -2.12
N ARG A 146 -11.96 9.74 -1.12
CA ARG A 146 -12.18 9.23 0.26
C ARG A 146 -13.07 7.99 0.29
N ASP A 147 -14.24 8.04 -0.35
CA ASP A 147 -15.18 6.91 -0.35
C ASP A 147 -14.59 5.66 -1.01
N TYR A 148 -13.69 5.86 -1.96
CA TYR A 148 -12.99 4.75 -2.60
C TYR A 148 -12.01 4.08 -1.64
N VAL A 149 -11.25 4.88 -0.88
CA VAL A 149 -10.29 4.38 0.12
C VAL A 149 -11.01 3.70 1.28
N ILE A 150 -12.10 4.28 1.77
CA ILE A 150 -12.94 3.65 2.80
C ILE A 150 -13.42 2.27 2.36
N ARG A 151 -13.89 2.13 1.11
CA ARG A 151 -14.25 0.80 0.56
C ARG A 151 -13.06 -0.13 0.50
N GLY A 152 -11.90 0.34 0.05
CA GLY A 152 -10.68 -0.46 0.00
C GLY A 152 -10.25 -0.97 1.38
N LEU A 153 -10.28 -0.12 2.40
CA LEU A 153 -9.98 -0.52 3.79
C LEU A 153 -11.02 -1.52 4.32
N ALA A 154 -12.31 -1.35 3.99
CA ALA A 154 -13.35 -2.30 4.36
C ALA A 154 -13.15 -3.67 3.68
N ASP A 155 -12.69 -3.69 2.43
CA ASP A 155 -12.37 -4.92 1.70
C ASP A 155 -11.12 -5.60 2.30
N ILE A 156 -10.07 -4.83 2.68
CA ILE A 156 -8.90 -5.34 3.41
C ILE A 156 -9.33 -5.98 4.72
N ARG A 157 -10.14 -5.26 5.53
CA ARG A 157 -10.68 -5.77 6.78
C ARG A 157 -11.45 -7.07 6.59
N ALA A 158 -12.30 -7.13 5.56
CA ALA A 158 -13.07 -8.33 5.26
C ALA A 158 -12.21 -9.52 4.81
N SER A 159 -11.07 -9.26 4.17
CA SER A 159 -10.08 -10.28 3.83
C SER A 159 -9.38 -10.79 5.08
N LEU A 160 -8.86 -9.91 5.92
CA LEU A 160 -8.23 -10.25 7.20
C LEU A 160 -9.13 -11.09 8.11
N ALA A 161 -10.43 -10.79 8.15
CA ALA A 161 -11.40 -11.56 8.94
C ALA A 161 -11.64 -12.99 8.44
N LYS A 162 -11.28 -13.30 7.19
CA LYS A 162 -11.42 -14.64 6.60
C LYS A 162 -10.14 -15.46 6.68
N GLU A 163 -9.01 -14.82 6.94
CA GLU A 163 -7.75 -15.51 7.10
C GLU A 163 -7.78 -16.37 8.37
N ASN A 164 -7.39 -17.63 8.24
CA ASN A 164 -7.12 -18.49 9.40
C ASN A 164 -5.75 -18.10 9.95
N ALA A 165 -5.70 -16.98 10.66
CA ALA A 165 -4.47 -16.50 11.27
C ALA A 165 -3.97 -17.51 12.32
N CYS A 166 -2.67 -17.75 12.31
CA CYS A 166 -2.02 -18.57 13.33
C CYS A 166 -2.06 -17.90 14.73
N ASP A 167 -2.33 -16.60 14.77
CA ASP A 167 -2.37 -15.77 15.97
C ASP A 167 -3.66 -14.92 15.99
N GLU A 168 -4.60 -15.33 16.84
CA GLU A 168 -5.89 -14.64 17.00
C GLU A 168 -5.74 -13.22 17.58
N GLU A 169 -4.72 -12.98 18.42
CA GLU A 169 -4.47 -11.67 19.01
C GLU A 169 -3.98 -10.69 17.95
N GLN A 170 -3.03 -11.08 17.12
CA GLN A 170 -2.55 -10.26 16.01
C GLN A 170 -3.67 -9.96 15.00
N GLN A 171 -4.50 -10.93 14.67
CA GLN A 171 -5.65 -10.72 13.80
C GLN A 171 -6.64 -9.73 14.42
N ALA A 172 -6.93 -9.82 15.72
CA ALA A 172 -7.82 -8.88 16.39
C ALA A 172 -7.28 -7.44 16.37
N ILE A 173 -5.96 -7.27 16.57
CA ILE A 173 -5.29 -5.98 16.46
C ILE A 173 -5.41 -5.42 15.04
N ALA A 174 -5.12 -6.21 14.02
CA ALA A 174 -5.21 -5.80 12.62
C ALA A 174 -6.65 -5.39 12.23
N LEU A 175 -7.65 -6.14 12.65
CA LEU A 175 -9.06 -5.80 12.41
C LEU A 175 -9.45 -4.50 13.11
N LYS A 176 -9.05 -4.31 14.37
CA LYS A 176 -9.29 -3.09 15.14
C LYS A 176 -8.64 -1.87 14.48
N GLU A 177 -7.41 -2.03 13.98
CA GLU A 177 -6.73 -0.97 13.26
C GLU A 177 -7.51 -0.53 12.02
N MET A 178 -7.98 -1.47 11.20
CA MET A 178 -8.79 -1.13 10.02
C MET A 178 -10.07 -0.39 10.39
N ASP A 179 -10.74 -0.79 11.47
CA ASP A 179 -11.94 -0.10 11.96
C ASP A 179 -11.62 1.36 12.37
N LEU A 180 -10.53 1.58 13.09
CA LEU A 180 -10.07 2.92 13.51
C LEU A 180 -9.69 3.79 12.30
N ARG A 181 -8.99 3.25 11.32
CA ARG A 181 -8.59 3.97 10.09
C ARG A 181 -9.82 4.40 9.28
N ILE A 182 -10.79 3.50 9.13
CA ILE A 182 -12.07 3.80 8.45
C ILE A 182 -12.80 4.92 9.19
N GLU A 183 -12.94 4.81 10.52
CA GLU A 183 -13.58 5.84 11.35
C GLU A 183 -12.90 7.21 11.18
N LYS A 184 -11.58 7.27 11.25
CA LYS A 184 -10.84 8.51 11.07
C LYS A 184 -11.09 9.15 9.70
N LEU A 185 -11.06 8.37 8.62
CA LEU A 185 -11.36 8.89 7.29
C LEU A 185 -12.81 9.39 7.15
N GLN A 186 -13.78 8.76 7.83
CA GLN A 186 -15.18 9.20 7.83
C GLN A 186 -15.37 10.55 8.52
N HIS A 187 -14.60 10.80 9.59
CA HIS A 187 -14.72 12.01 10.41
C HIS A 187 -13.87 13.21 9.95
N ILE A 188 -12.97 13.03 8.99
CA ILE A 188 -12.28 14.16 8.38
C ILE A 188 -13.32 14.96 7.59
N SER A 189 -13.85 16.02 8.22
CA SER A 189 -14.77 16.97 7.56
C SER A 189 -14.07 17.55 6.34
N GLY A 190 -14.73 17.49 5.18
CA GLY A 190 -14.15 18.04 3.94
C GLY A 190 -13.79 19.51 4.12
N LEU A 191 -12.55 19.84 3.83
CA LEU A 191 -12.07 21.18 3.56
C LEU A 191 -12.51 21.62 2.17
#